data_9884014b71752aefbcf565ea8ce8dc3d
#
_entry.id   9884014b71752aefbcf565ea8ce8dc3d
#
_cell.length_a   1.000
_cell.length_b   1.000
_cell.length_c   1.000
_cell.angle_alpha   90.00
_cell.angle_beta   90.00
_cell.angle_gamma   90.00
#
_symmetry.space_group_name_H-M   'P 1'
#
loop_
_entity.id
_entity.type
_entity.pdbx_description
1 polymer ?
#
loop_
_entity_poly.entity_id
_entity_poly.type
_entity_poly.pdbx_seq_one_letter_code
_entity_poly.pdbx_strand_id
1 'polypeptide(L)'
;MSDGSAASSRERWYRLLTGYQWFVLIVCTAGWAFDTFDQQLFNLARQPAVRDLLGSATADVVNFYGGLATAVMLIGWATGGIIFGIMGDKIGRAKTMILTIACYSIFTGLSALSFGLVDFLIYRFVAGLGIGGQFGLGTAIVAETLPDRARPKALGFLQAFSAFGNISAGVVGIIFSQLLLAGYIQSQTWRWMFGVGILPAFLIIFVMFWLKEPERWKQAVAEGKISKQKAGSLKELFGDPRWRVRAIVGIILAAAGVIGLWGIGVF
;
A
#
# COMPACT_ATOMS: atom_id res chain seq x y z
N MET A 1 -18.40 -24.66 -40.24
CA MET A 1 -17.48 -23.54 -39.88
C MET A 1 -17.79 -23.10 -38.46
N SER A 2 -17.37 -23.85 -37.43
CA SER A 2 -17.67 -23.55 -36.00
C SER A 2 -16.57 -24.04 -35.03
N ASP A 3 -15.28 -24.05 -35.43
CA ASP A 3 -14.21 -24.57 -34.59
C ASP A 3 -13.15 -23.53 -34.18
N GLY A 4 -13.30 -22.27 -34.62
CA GLY A 4 -12.34 -21.21 -34.34
C GLY A 4 -12.56 -20.47 -33.00
N SER A 5 -13.75 -20.57 -32.36
CA SER A 5 -14.07 -19.77 -31.17
C SER A 5 -13.69 -20.46 -29.84
N ALA A 6 -13.59 -21.77 -29.83
CA ALA A 6 -13.27 -22.54 -28.62
C ALA A 6 -11.77 -22.61 -28.29
N ALA A 7 -10.90 -22.44 -29.29
CA ALA A 7 -9.44 -22.43 -29.11
C ALA A 7 -8.92 -21.16 -28.43
N SER A 8 -9.60 -20.02 -28.61
CA SER A 8 -9.19 -18.73 -28.04
C SER A 8 -9.43 -18.59 -26.54
N SER A 9 -10.25 -19.48 -25.93
CA SER A 9 -10.58 -19.44 -24.51
C SER A 9 -9.57 -20.14 -23.59
N ARG A 10 -8.60 -20.88 -24.14
CA ARG A 10 -7.58 -21.67 -23.41
C ARG A 10 -6.21 -21.00 -23.30
N GLU A 11 -6.02 -19.84 -23.91
CA GLU A 11 -4.72 -19.17 -23.82
C GLU A 11 -4.44 -18.76 -22.37
N ARG A 12 -3.28 -19.17 -21.83
CA ARG A 12 -2.89 -18.86 -20.45
C ARG A 12 -2.67 -17.35 -20.33
N TRP A 13 -3.34 -16.68 -19.43
CA TRP A 13 -3.41 -15.22 -19.27
C TRP A 13 -2.04 -14.54 -19.26
N TYR A 14 -1.02 -15.21 -18.70
CA TYR A 14 0.33 -14.69 -18.60
C TYR A 14 1.07 -14.67 -19.95
N ARG A 15 0.62 -15.43 -20.96
CA ARG A 15 1.16 -15.38 -22.32
C ARG A 15 0.61 -14.21 -23.13
N LEU A 16 -0.46 -13.59 -22.65
CA LEU A 16 -1.05 -12.39 -23.28
C LEU A 16 -0.29 -11.12 -22.94
N LEU A 17 0.65 -11.17 -21.98
CA LEU A 17 1.37 -10.01 -21.50
C LEU A 17 2.65 -9.78 -22.29
N THR A 18 2.87 -8.53 -22.69
CA THR A 18 4.15 -8.07 -23.23
C THR A 18 5.20 -7.96 -22.13
N GLY A 19 6.48 -7.87 -22.50
CA GLY A 19 7.57 -7.69 -21.50
C GLY A 19 7.37 -6.46 -20.63
N TYR A 20 6.86 -5.34 -21.20
CA TYR A 20 6.55 -4.14 -20.42
C TYR A 20 5.38 -4.36 -19.45
N GLN A 21 4.35 -5.07 -19.85
CA GLN A 21 3.21 -5.38 -18.98
C GLN A 21 3.60 -6.29 -17.81
N TRP A 22 4.53 -7.23 -18.04
CA TRP A 22 5.16 -8.01 -16.98
C TRP A 22 5.93 -7.12 -16.00
N PHE A 23 6.74 -6.21 -16.51
CA PHE A 23 7.46 -5.25 -15.67
C PHE A 23 6.49 -4.44 -14.80
N VAL A 24 5.41 -3.89 -15.39
CA VAL A 24 4.38 -3.16 -14.66
C VAL A 24 3.76 -4.01 -13.55
N LEU A 25 3.37 -5.25 -13.87
CA LEU A 25 2.79 -6.17 -12.89
C LEU A 25 3.75 -6.47 -11.75
N ILE A 26 5.02 -6.74 -12.05
CA ILE A 26 6.04 -7.03 -11.04
C ILE A 26 6.27 -5.82 -10.13
N VAL A 27 6.42 -4.63 -10.69
CA VAL A 27 6.65 -3.40 -9.91
C VAL A 27 5.46 -3.09 -8.99
N CYS A 28 4.22 -3.16 -9.51
CA CYS A 28 3.03 -2.91 -8.70
C CYS A 28 2.85 -3.99 -7.62
N THR A 29 3.15 -5.24 -7.94
CA THR A 29 3.11 -6.37 -7.00
C THR A 29 4.17 -6.22 -5.90
N ALA A 30 5.39 -5.82 -6.27
CA ALA A 30 6.46 -5.54 -5.30
C ALA A 30 6.10 -4.37 -4.38
N GLY A 31 5.51 -3.29 -4.93
CA GLY A 31 5.00 -2.18 -4.13
C GLY A 31 4.01 -2.65 -3.08
N TRP A 32 3.02 -3.44 -3.47
CA TRP A 32 2.03 -4.00 -2.53
C TRP A 32 2.63 -4.98 -1.52
N ALA A 33 3.60 -5.79 -1.93
CA ALA A 33 4.32 -6.66 -1.01
C ALA A 33 5.12 -5.87 0.04
N PHE A 34 5.73 -4.75 -0.35
CA PHE A 34 6.41 -3.86 0.58
C PHE A 34 5.45 -3.14 1.54
N ASP A 35 4.25 -2.77 1.08
CA ASP A 35 3.22 -2.19 1.95
C ASP A 35 2.82 -3.17 3.04
N THR A 36 2.54 -4.43 2.68
CA THR A 36 2.19 -5.48 3.64
C THR A 36 3.37 -5.86 4.55
N PHE A 37 4.59 -5.77 4.03
CA PHE A 37 5.81 -5.92 4.82
C PHE A 37 5.91 -4.84 5.92
N ASP A 38 5.75 -3.55 5.57
CA ASP A 38 5.77 -2.45 6.55
C ASP A 38 4.67 -2.57 7.60
N GLN A 39 3.46 -2.93 7.17
CA GLN A 39 2.35 -3.16 8.09
C GLN A 39 2.66 -4.26 9.09
N GLN A 40 3.24 -5.37 8.64
CA GLN A 40 3.58 -6.47 9.53
C GLN A 40 4.77 -6.17 10.43
N LEU A 41 5.78 -5.42 9.93
CA LEU A 41 6.85 -4.89 10.78
C LEU A 41 6.28 -4.00 11.89
N PHE A 42 5.33 -3.11 11.53
CA PHE A 42 4.66 -2.28 12.53
C PHE A 42 3.92 -3.13 13.56
N ASN A 43 3.17 -4.15 13.16
CA ASN A 43 2.46 -5.04 14.08
C ASN A 43 3.41 -5.71 15.08
N LEU A 44 4.59 -6.14 14.64
CA LEU A 44 5.60 -6.78 15.48
C LEU A 44 6.31 -5.77 16.40
N ALA A 45 6.61 -4.58 15.88
CA ALA A 45 7.43 -3.57 16.55
C ALA A 45 6.63 -2.61 17.44
N ARG A 46 5.30 -2.46 17.25
CA ARG A 46 4.51 -1.42 17.92
C ARG A 46 4.52 -1.51 19.44
N GLN A 47 4.33 -2.72 19.99
CA GLN A 47 4.32 -2.91 21.46
C GLN A 47 5.70 -2.62 22.09
N PRO A 48 6.81 -3.19 21.59
CA PRO A 48 8.15 -2.82 22.03
C PRO A 48 8.44 -1.32 21.89
N ALA A 49 8.04 -0.70 20.76
CA ALA A 49 8.24 0.72 20.52
C ALA A 49 7.50 1.60 21.53
N VAL A 50 6.20 1.34 21.72
CA VAL A 50 5.38 2.13 22.66
C VAL A 50 5.89 1.97 24.10
N ARG A 51 6.31 0.76 24.48
CA ARG A 51 6.87 0.51 25.81
C ARG A 51 8.18 1.30 26.03
N ASP A 52 9.07 1.29 25.05
CA ASP A 52 10.34 2.03 25.10
C ASP A 52 10.11 3.55 25.16
N LEU A 53 9.20 4.07 24.35
CA LEU A 53 8.88 5.50 24.27
C LEU A 53 8.11 6.04 25.50
N LEU A 54 7.36 5.19 26.21
CA LEU A 54 6.63 5.56 27.41
C LEU A 54 7.43 5.28 28.71
N GLY A 55 8.53 4.53 28.63
CA GLY A 55 9.34 4.16 29.78
C GLY A 55 8.62 3.17 30.70
N SER A 56 8.38 3.54 31.96
CA SER A 56 7.83 2.66 33.00
C SER A 56 6.30 2.50 32.96
N ALA A 57 5.67 2.49 31.80
CA ALA A 57 4.23 2.34 31.66
C ALA A 57 3.74 0.91 31.94
N THR A 58 2.52 0.79 32.50
CA THR A 58 1.85 -0.50 32.70
C THR A 58 1.47 -1.15 31.37
N ALA A 59 1.23 -2.47 31.40
CA ALA A 59 0.83 -3.20 30.19
C ALA A 59 -0.44 -2.63 29.54
N ASP A 60 -1.43 -2.21 30.34
CA ASP A 60 -2.69 -1.64 29.85
C ASP A 60 -2.47 -0.32 29.11
N VAL A 61 -1.58 0.53 29.63
CA VAL A 61 -1.22 1.81 28.99
C VAL A 61 -0.48 1.55 27.66
N VAL A 62 0.45 0.58 27.64
CA VAL A 62 1.15 0.18 26.43
C VAL A 62 0.18 -0.37 25.37
N ASN A 63 -0.77 -1.19 25.78
CA ASN A 63 -1.81 -1.73 24.89
C ASN A 63 -2.70 -0.64 24.32
N PHE A 64 -3.16 0.30 25.17
CA PHE A 64 -3.98 1.43 24.72
C PHE A 64 -3.26 2.28 23.67
N TYR A 65 -2.03 2.71 23.94
CA TYR A 65 -1.29 3.53 23.00
C TYR A 65 -0.81 2.75 21.77
N GLY A 66 -0.58 1.44 21.89
CA GLY A 66 -0.35 0.55 20.75
C GLY A 66 -1.58 0.47 19.82
N GLY A 67 -2.77 0.36 20.42
CA GLY A 67 -4.04 0.45 19.68
C GLY A 67 -4.24 1.81 19.02
N LEU A 68 -3.97 2.90 19.76
CA LEU A 68 -4.03 4.26 19.23
C LEU A 68 -3.09 4.46 18.02
N ALA A 69 -1.87 3.95 18.09
CA ALA A 69 -0.91 4.02 16.98
C ALA A 69 -1.45 3.28 15.73
N THR A 70 -2.09 2.13 15.92
CA THR A 70 -2.75 1.41 14.83
C THR A 70 -3.92 2.22 14.26
N ALA A 71 -4.78 2.77 15.09
CA ALA A 71 -5.91 3.59 14.65
C ALA A 71 -5.45 4.82 13.85
N VAL A 72 -4.43 5.53 14.34
CA VAL A 72 -3.84 6.70 13.69
C VAL A 72 -3.27 6.32 12.31
N MET A 73 -2.55 5.21 12.21
CA MET A 73 -2.02 4.70 10.94
C MET A 73 -3.14 4.35 9.96
N LEU A 74 -4.22 3.70 10.41
CA LEU A 74 -5.36 3.34 9.57
C LEU A 74 -6.14 4.56 9.10
N ILE A 75 -6.28 5.60 9.92
CA ILE A 75 -6.88 6.89 9.51
C ILE A 75 -6.00 7.53 8.42
N GLY A 76 -4.67 7.52 8.61
CA GLY A 76 -3.72 7.93 7.58
C GLY A 76 -3.92 7.14 6.28
N TRP A 77 -4.05 5.82 6.36
CA TRP A 77 -4.26 4.94 5.21
C TRP A 77 -5.54 5.29 4.45
N ALA A 78 -6.67 5.42 5.14
CA ALA A 78 -7.95 5.79 4.52
C ALA A 78 -7.88 7.17 3.86
N THR A 79 -7.29 8.15 4.54
CA THR A 79 -7.12 9.52 4.03
C THR A 79 -6.17 9.57 2.84
N GLY A 80 -5.06 8.82 2.91
CA GLY A 80 -4.06 8.72 1.85
C GLY A 80 -4.62 8.12 0.57
N GLY A 81 -5.47 7.09 0.67
CA GLY A 81 -6.17 6.50 -0.47
C GLY A 81 -6.99 7.54 -1.25
N ILE A 82 -7.66 8.44 -0.54
CA ILE A 82 -8.43 9.53 -1.16
C ILE A 82 -7.51 10.58 -1.78
N ILE A 83 -6.55 11.09 -1.00
CA ILE A 83 -5.65 12.17 -1.44
C ILE A 83 -4.83 11.74 -2.66
N PHE A 84 -4.12 10.61 -2.55
CA PHE A 84 -3.24 10.12 -3.61
C PHE A 84 -4.03 9.50 -4.77
N GLY A 85 -5.24 8.99 -4.54
CA GLY A 85 -6.16 8.61 -5.61
C GLY A 85 -6.50 9.80 -6.50
N ILE A 86 -6.92 10.92 -5.91
CA ILE A 86 -7.20 12.18 -6.62
C ILE A 86 -5.94 12.71 -7.31
N MET A 87 -4.79 12.67 -6.63
CA MET A 87 -3.52 13.10 -7.22
C MET A 87 -3.14 12.24 -8.42
N GLY A 88 -3.30 10.91 -8.33
CA GLY A 88 -3.05 10.00 -9.43
C GLY A 88 -3.89 10.29 -10.67
N ASP A 89 -5.14 10.72 -10.48
CA ASP A 89 -5.99 11.18 -11.58
C ASP A 89 -5.47 12.47 -12.22
N LYS A 90 -4.98 13.42 -11.41
CA LYS A 90 -4.60 14.77 -11.86
C LYS A 90 -3.20 14.88 -12.45
N ILE A 91 -2.21 14.29 -11.78
CA ILE A 91 -0.78 14.47 -12.14
C ILE A 91 -0.16 13.23 -12.77
N GLY A 92 -0.86 12.12 -12.74
CA GLY A 92 -0.43 10.84 -13.32
C GLY A 92 -0.25 9.74 -12.28
N ARG A 93 -0.46 8.51 -12.72
CA ARG A 93 -0.41 7.32 -11.85
C ARG A 93 1.00 7.02 -11.37
N ALA A 94 1.97 6.97 -12.30
CA ALA A 94 3.36 6.64 -12.00
C ALA A 94 4.03 7.70 -11.12
N LYS A 95 3.81 8.99 -11.40
CA LYS A 95 4.35 10.09 -10.61
C LYS A 95 3.84 10.08 -9.18
N THR A 96 2.54 9.85 -9.02
CA THR A 96 1.93 9.78 -7.68
C THR A 96 2.41 8.54 -6.93
N MET A 97 2.63 7.42 -7.63
CA MET A 97 3.21 6.21 -7.04
C MET A 97 4.60 6.44 -6.46
N ILE A 98 5.47 7.19 -7.15
CA ILE A 98 6.77 7.60 -6.60
C ILE A 98 6.60 8.35 -5.29
N LEU A 99 5.68 9.32 -5.25
CA LEU A 99 5.43 10.12 -4.08
C LEU A 99 4.90 9.30 -2.89
N THR A 100 3.99 8.36 -3.14
CA THR A 100 3.45 7.48 -2.10
C THR A 100 4.52 6.55 -1.52
N ILE A 101 5.35 5.93 -2.38
CA ILE A 101 6.46 5.08 -1.93
C ILE A 101 7.47 5.90 -1.12
N ALA A 102 7.85 7.10 -1.59
CA ALA A 102 8.75 7.98 -0.87
C ALA A 102 8.16 8.35 0.50
N CYS A 103 6.87 8.73 0.52
CA CYS A 103 6.18 9.11 1.73
C CYS A 103 6.23 8.00 2.79
N TYR A 104 5.73 6.79 2.49
CA TYR A 104 5.71 5.76 3.52
C TYR A 104 7.10 5.24 3.89
N SER A 105 8.02 5.10 2.93
CA SER A 105 9.38 4.60 3.21
C SER A 105 10.17 5.55 4.11
N ILE A 106 10.13 6.85 3.83
CA ILE A 106 10.81 7.87 4.63
C ILE A 106 10.24 7.91 6.05
N PHE A 107 8.92 7.97 6.19
CA PHE A 107 8.29 8.09 7.50
C PHE A 107 8.31 6.79 8.31
N THR A 108 8.38 5.63 7.65
CA THR A 108 8.71 4.37 8.32
C THR A 108 10.14 4.40 8.86
N GLY A 109 11.12 4.83 8.06
CA GLY A 109 12.49 5.02 8.52
C GLY A 109 12.60 6.04 9.66
N LEU A 110 11.92 7.19 9.57
CA LEU A 110 11.88 8.21 10.62
C LEU A 110 11.26 7.69 11.92
N SER A 111 10.34 6.74 11.86
CA SER A 111 9.80 6.10 13.06
C SER A 111 10.87 5.37 13.89
N ALA A 112 11.95 4.89 13.26
CA ALA A 112 13.11 4.34 13.97
C ALA A 112 13.83 5.40 14.83
N LEU A 113 13.71 6.67 14.48
CA LEU A 113 14.35 7.80 15.13
C LEU A 113 13.44 8.56 16.11
N SER A 114 12.25 8.04 16.40
CA SER A 114 11.30 8.68 17.32
C SER A 114 11.90 8.84 18.71
N PHE A 115 11.73 10.03 19.29
CA PHE A 115 12.16 10.37 20.64
C PHE A 115 11.01 10.26 21.65
N GLY A 116 9.78 10.34 21.22
CA GLY A 116 8.59 10.25 22.04
C GLY A 116 7.41 9.61 21.32
N LEU A 117 6.31 9.45 22.03
CA LEU A 117 5.11 8.83 21.48
C LEU A 117 4.45 9.72 20.40
N VAL A 118 4.48 11.05 20.58
CA VAL A 118 3.79 11.99 19.68
C VAL A 118 4.40 11.99 18.29
N ASP A 119 5.71 12.10 18.21
CA ASP A 119 6.42 12.04 16.92
C ASP A 119 6.28 10.67 16.26
N PHE A 120 6.32 9.59 17.04
CA PHE A 120 6.03 8.25 16.54
C PHE A 120 4.62 8.16 15.91
N LEU A 121 3.58 8.68 16.59
CA LEU A 121 2.21 8.68 16.06
C LEU A 121 2.10 9.52 14.78
N ILE A 122 2.76 10.69 14.72
CA ILE A 122 2.78 11.53 13.51
C ILE A 122 3.44 10.78 12.35
N TYR A 123 4.59 10.14 12.59
CA TYR A 123 5.27 9.39 11.54
C TYR A 123 4.44 8.19 11.07
N ARG A 124 3.73 7.49 11.97
CA ARG A 124 2.83 6.41 11.60
C ARG A 124 1.61 6.89 10.80
N PHE A 125 1.06 8.07 11.13
CA PHE A 125 -0.01 8.68 10.34
C PHE A 125 0.45 8.97 8.91
N VAL A 126 1.60 9.61 8.75
CA VAL A 126 2.13 9.99 7.42
C VAL A 126 2.56 8.76 6.63
N ALA A 127 3.18 7.76 7.26
CA ALA A 127 3.45 6.48 6.61
C ALA A 127 2.15 5.82 6.14
N GLY A 128 1.10 5.83 6.97
CA GLY A 128 -0.24 5.36 6.59
C GLY A 128 -0.79 6.07 5.36
N LEU A 129 -0.64 7.41 5.25
CA LEU A 129 -1.03 8.16 4.05
C LEU A 129 -0.40 7.57 2.78
N GLY A 130 0.92 7.33 2.81
CA GLY A 130 1.66 6.75 1.68
C GLY A 130 1.15 5.36 1.31
N ILE A 131 1.00 4.46 2.28
CA ILE A 131 0.51 3.09 2.08
C ILE A 131 -0.88 3.10 1.44
N GLY A 132 -1.80 3.94 1.94
CA GLY A 132 -3.16 4.03 1.40
C GLY A 132 -3.22 4.42 -0.07
N GLY A 133 -2.35 5.35 -0.48
CA GLY A 133 -2.26 5.77 -1.89
C GLY A 133 -1.65 4.70 -2.79
N GLN A 134 -0.65 3.98 -2.32
CA GLN A 134 0.12 3.02 -3.09
C GLN A 134 -0.73 1.89 -3.67
N PHE A 135 -1.57 1.23 -2.86
CA PHE A 135 -2.42 0.14 -3.30
C PHE A 135 -3.39 0.57 -4.40
N GLY A 136 -4.07 1.69 -4.20
CA GLY A 136 -5.02 2.23 -5.19
C GLY A 136 -4.36 2.55 -6.52
N LEU A 137 -3.18 3.16 -6.49
CA LEU A 137 -2.41 3.49 -7.70
C LEU A 137 -1.87 2.24 -8.39
N GLY A 138 -1.32 1.27 -7.65
CA GLY A 138 -0.82 0.02 -8.19
C GLY A 138 -1.90 -0.77 -8.92
N THR A 139 -3.07 -0.91 -8.31
CA THR A 139 -4.22 -1.60 -8.94
C THR A 139 -4.74 -0.84 -10.16
N ALA A 140 -4.78 0.49 -10.12
CA ALA A 140 -5.18 1.32 -11.26
C ALA A 140 -4.19 1.17 -12.44
N ILE A 141 -2.88 1.25 -12.18
CA ILE A 141 -1.84 1.07 -13.21
C ILE A 141 -1.96 -0.30 -13.87
N VAL A 142 -2.11 -1.37 -13.09
CA VAL A 142 -2.31 -2.73 -13.62
C VAL A 142 -3.60 -2.80 -14.46
N ALA A 143 -4.71 -2.25 -13.95
CA ALA A 143 -5.99 -2.27 -14.64
C ALA A 143 -5.99 -1.47 -15.95
N GLU A 144 -5.24 -0.36 -16.01
CA GLU A 144 -5.16 0.51 -17.18
C GLU A 144 -4.14 0.03 -18.23
N THR A 145 -3.12 -0.74 -17.82
CA THR A 145 -2.02 -1.18 -18.68
C THR A 145 -2.24 -2.58 -19.25
N LEU A 146 -2.88 -3.48 -18.50
CA LEU A 146 -3.03 -4.88 -18.91
C LEU A 146 -4.27 -5.11 -19.78
N PRO A 147 -4.23 -6.12 -20.68
CA PRO A 147 -5.40 -6.54 -21.45
C PRO A 147 -6.57 -6.96 -20.56
N ASP A 148 -7.80 -6.68 -20.98
CA ASP A 148 -9.01 -6.94 -20.19
C ASP A 148 -9.15 -8.40 -19.77
N ARG A 149 -8.73 -9.35 -20.62
CA ARG A 149 -8.75 -10.81 -20.30
C ARG A 149 -7.75 -11.20 -19.21
N ALA A 150 -6.60 -10.54 -19.13
CA ALA A 150 -5.56 -10.85 -18.16
C ALA A 150 -5.78 -10.14 -16.81
N ARG A 151 -6.46 -8.98 -16.83
CA ARG A 151 -6.62 -8.06 -15.70
C ARG A 151 -7.13 -8.72 -14.41
N PRO A 152 -8.23 -9.50 -14.39
CA PRO A 152 -8.74 -10.09 -13.14
C PRO A 152 -7.72 -11.04 -12.50
N LYS A 153 -7.03 -11.83 -13.33
CA LYS A 153 -6.02 -12.80 -12.84
C LYS A 153 -4.75 -12.10 -12.37
N ALA A 154 -4.34 -11.02 -13.05
CA ALA A 154 -3.19 -10.21 -12.67
C ALA A 154 -3.44 -9.47 -11.33
N LEU A 155 -4.63 -8.91 -11.13
CA LEU A 155 -5.01 -8.31 -9.85
C LEU A 155 -5.09 -9.35 -8.72
N GLY A 156 -5.60 -10.55 -9.01
CA GLY A 156 -5.56 -11.67 -8.07
C GLY A 156 -4.14 -12.10 -7.71
N PHE A 157 -3.22 -12.12 -8.68
CA PHE A 157 -1.81 -12.40 -8.46
C PHE A 157 -1.16 -11.32 -7.58
N LEU A 158 -1.40 -10.04 -7.88
CA LEU A 158 -0.93 -8.91 -7.08
C LEU A 158 -1.36 -9.05 -5.62
N GLN A 159 -2.65 -9.35 -5.39
CA GLN A 159 -3.18 -9.54 -4.05
C GLN A 159 -2.59 -10.77 -3.34
N ALA A 160 -2.48 -11.90 -4.01
CA ALA A 160 -1.92 -13.12 -3.43
C ALA A 160 -0.45 -12.94 -3.02
N PHE A 161 0.30 -12.12 -3.76
CA PHE A 161 1.72 -11.88 -3.49
C PHE A 161 1.97 -11.06 -2.22
N SER A 162 0.95 -10.40 -1.65
CA SER A 162 1.02 -9.73 -0.35
C SER A 162 1.47 -10.67 0.79
N ALA A 163 1.19 -11.97 0.66
CA ALA A 163 1.65 -12.97 1.61
C ALA A 163 3.18 -12.99 1.76
N PHE A 164 3.93 -12.72 0.68
CA PHE A 164 5.39 -12.61 0.74
C PHE A 164 5.84 -11.44 1.61
N GLY A 165 5.15 -10.31 1.57
CA GLY A 165 5.42 -9.17 2.44
C GLY A 165 5.26 -9.56 3.92
N ASN A 166 4.14 -10.18 4.27
CA ASN A 166 3.89 -10.64 5.62
C ASN A 166 4.93 -11.68 6.10
N ILE A 167 5.25 -12.68 5.27
CA ILE A 167 6.24 -13.70 5.60
C ILE A 167 7.63 -13.06 5.77
N SER A 168 8.04 -12.18 4.86
CA SER A 168 9.34 -11.49 4.92
C SER A 168 9.48 -10.68 6.20
N ALA A 169 8.44 -9.95 6.61
CA ALA A 169 8.44 -9.21 7.87
C ALA A 169 8.53 -10.14 9.09
N GLY A 170 7.85 -11.29 9.06
CA GLY A 170 7.97 -12.33 10.09
C GLY A 170 9.41 -12.86 10.20
N VAL A 171 10.06 -13.14 9.06
CA VAL A 171 11.47 -13.58 9.02
C VAL A 171 12.38 -12.50 9.61
N VAL A 172 12.21 -11.23 9.23
CA VAL A 172 12.95 -10.10 9.81
C VAL A 172 12.74 -10.04 11.32
N GLY A 173 11.50 -10.19 11.79
CA GLY A 173 11.19 -10.22 13.23
C GLY A 173 11.92 -11.34 13.97
N ILE A 174 11.96 -12.55 13.39
CA ILE A 174 12.68 -13.69 13.96
C ILE A 174 14.20 -13.39 14.00
N ILE A 175 14.79 -12.88 12.92
CA ILE A 175 16.21 -12.54 12.86
C ILE A 175 16.56 -11.53 13.98
N PHE A 176 15.82 -10.44 14.10
CA PHE A 176 16.09 -9.44 15.13
C PHE A 176 15.86 -9.97 16.55
N SER A 177 14.87 -10.84 16.74
CA SER A 177 14.67 -11.52 18.01
C SER A 177 15.86 -12.40 18.40
N GLN A 178 16.41 -13.18 17.45
CA GLN A 178 17.59 -14.01 17.69
C GLN A 178 18.86 -13.16 17.96
N LEU A 179 19.04 -12.06 17.25
CA LEU A 179 20.15 -11.14 17.48
C LEU A 179 20.08 -10.50 18.88
N LEU A 180 18.85 -10.18 19.35
CA LEU A 180 18.63 -9.68 20.71
C LEU A 180 18.99 -10.75 21.75
N LEU A 181 18.50 -11.98 21.57
CA LEU A 181 18.79 -13.09 22.49
C LEU A 181 20.28 -13.44 22.53
N ALA A 182 20.98 -13.33 21.41
CA ALA A 182 22.42 -13.55 21.31
C ALA A 182 23.26 -12.39 21.84
N GLY A 183 22.64 -11.28 22.28
CA GLY A 183 23.33 -10.12 22.83
C GLY A 183 24.01 -9.21 21.80
N TYR A 184 23.79 -9.43 20.50
CA TYR A 184 24.37 -8.58 19.43
C TYR A 184 23.70 -7.21 19.31
N ILE A 185 22.44 -7.09 19.71
CA ILE A 185 21.68 -5.84 19.72
C ILE A 185 21.02 -5.64 21.09
N GLN A 186 20.86 -4.35 21.47
CA GLN A 186 20.22 -4.00 22.74
C GLN A 186 18.69 -3.95 22.60
N SER A 187 18.00 -3.61 23.69
CA SER A 187 16.53 -3.61 23.84
C SER A 187 15.73 -2.81 22.81
N GLN A 188 16.38 -1.92 22.06
CA GLN A 188 15.72 -1.08 21.03
C GLN A 188 15.60 -1.77 19.66
N THR A 189 15.37 -3.06 19.62
CA THR A 189 15.23 -3.88 18.41
C THR A 189 14.17 -3.33 17.44
N TRP A 190 13.11 -2.72 17.96
CA TRP A 190 12.07 -2.09 17.15
C TRP A 190 12.57 -0.98 16.22
N ARG A 191 13.62 -0.24 16.62
CA ARG A 191 14.24 0.80 15.78
C ARG A 191 14.88 0.19 14.52
N TRP A 192 15.59 -0.92 14.70
CA TRP A 192 16.18 -1.64 13.58
C TRP A 192 15.13 -2.20 12.63
N MET A 193 14.01 -2.71 13.16
CA MET A 193 12.89 -3.18 12.34
C MET A 193 12.33 -2.06 11.46
N PHE A 194 12.08 -0.87 12.02
CA PHE A 194 11.64 0.29 11.22
C PHE A 194 12.73 0.81 10.29
N GLY A 195 14.01 0.70 10.65
CA GLY A 195 15.14 1.01 9.78
C GLY A 195 15.13 0.16 8.50
N VAL A 196 14.84 -1.13 8.61
CA VAL A 196 14.65 -2.02 7.45
C VAL A 196 13.45 -1.61 6.60
N GLY A 197 12.44 -0.99 7.19
CA GLY A 197 11.27 -0.46 6.52
C GLY A 197 11.55 0.66 5.48
N ILE A 198 12.80 1.13 5.37
CA ILE A 198 13.21 2.06 4.30
C ILE A 198 13.49 1.35 2.95
N LEU A 199 13.65 0.01 2.95
CA LEU A 199 13.98 -0.76 1.76
C LEU A 199 13.07 -0.50 0.55
N PRO A 200 11.74 -0.29 0.72
CA PRO A 200 10.86 0.04 -0.40
C PRO A 200 11.28 1.28 -1.19
N ALA A 201 12.04 2.22 -0.56
CA ALA A 201 12.54 3.39 -1.28
C ALA A 201 13.40 3.03 -2.51
N PHE A 202 14.08 1.86 -2.49
CA PHE A 202 14.83 1.39 -3.66
C PHE A 202 13.92 1.08 -4.85
N LEU A 203 12.66 0.72 -4.63
CA LEU A 203 11.69 0.51 -5.70
C LEU A 203 11.41 1.79 -6.49
N ILE A 204 11.54 2.95 -5.84
CA ILE A 204 11.36 4.26 -6.50
C ILE A 204 12.27 4.39 -7.72
N ILE A 205 13.50 3.88 -7.64
CA ILE A 205 14.48 3.93 -8.74
C ILE A 205 13.88 3.26 -9.99
N PHE A 206 13.31 2.06 -9.84
CA PHE A 206 12.72 1.33 -10.95
C PHE A 206 11.45 2.01 -11.48
N VAL A 207 10.61 2.52 -10.58
CA VAL A 207 9.39 3.26 -10.97
C VAL A 207 9.77 4.53 -11.74
N MET A 208 10.73 5.29 -11.26
CA MET A 208 11.11 6.58 -11.85
C MET A 208 11.70 6.43 -13.26
N PHE A 209 12.54 5.42 -13.50
CA PHE A 209 13.23 5.27 -14.79
C PHE A 209 12.44 4.49 -15.84
N TRP A 210 11.62 3.55 -15.44
CA TRP A 210 11.01 2.59 -16.38
C TRP A 210 9.49 2.54 -16.37
N LEU A 211 8.83 2.96 -15.30
CA LEU A 211 7.37 2.95 -15.26
C LEU A 211 6.83 4.18 -16.02
N LYS A 212 6.09 3.93 -17.09
CA LYS A 212 5.43 4.98 -17.89
C LYS A 212 4.00 5.17 -17.40
N GLU A 213 3.49 6.40 -17.60
CA GLU A 213 2.07 6.65 -17.41
C GLU A 213 1.23 5.79 -18.36
N PRO A 214 0.13 5.15 -17.88
CA PRO A 214 -0.72 4.32 -18.72
C PRO A 214 -1.27 5.08 -19.93
N GLU A 215 -1.28 4.44 -21.10
CA GLU A 215 -1.75 5.10 -22.34
C GLU A 215 -3.24 5.49 -22.24
N ARG A 216 -4.06 4.69 -21.54
CA ARG A 216 -5.48 5.03 -21.29
C ARG A 216 -5.62 6.35 -20.54
N TRP A 217 -4.76 6.60 -19.54
CA TRP A 217 -4.74 7.86 -18.81
C TRP A 217 -4.29 9.03 -19.71
N LYS A 218 -3.23 8.85 -20.50
CA LYS A 218 -2.75 9.88 -21.45
C LYS A 218 -3.80 10.25 -22.48
N GLN A 219 -4.49 9.27 -23.05
CA GLN A 219 -5.58 9.49 -24.01
C GLN A 219 -6.73 10.26 -23.35
N ALA A 220 -7.15 9.87 -22.15
CA ALA A 220 -8.22 10.56 -21.44
C ALA A 220 -7.88 12.02 -21.11
N VAL A 221 -6.60 12.31 -20.83
CA VAL A 221 -6.10 13.69 -20.66
C VAL A 221 -6.09 14.44 -21.98
N ALA A 222 -5.58 13.83 -23.06
CA ALA A 222 -5.50 14.44 -24.39
C ALA A 222 -6.89 14.75 -24.98
N GLU A 223 -7.86 13.86 -24.76
CA GLU A 223 -9.25 14.05 -25.22
C GLU A 223 -10.05 15.03 -24.35
N GLY A 224 -9.44 15.65 -23.36
CA GLY A 224 -10.12 16.57 -22.44
C GLY A 224 -11.17 15.91 -21.53
N LYS A 225 -11.31 14.58 -21.58
CA LYS A 225 -12.21 13.81 -20.70
C LYS A 225 -11.78 13.92 -19.23
N ILE A 226 -10.48 14.06 -19.02
CA ILE A 226 -9.90 14.41 -17.72
C ILE A 226 -9.39 15.85 -17.85
N SER A 227 -10.27 16.85 -17.65
CA SER A 227 -9.78 18.20 -17.41
C SER A 227 -9.13 18.21 -16.03
N LYS A 228 -8.00 18.91 -15.86
CA LYS A 228 -7.32 19.03 -14.54
C LYS A 228 -8.26 19.51 -13.44
N GLN A 229 -9.36 20.19 -13.79
CA GLN A 229 -10.37 20.70 -12.87
C GLN A 229 -11.41 19.63 -12.46
N LYS A 230 -11.68 18.63 -13.32
CA LYS A 230 -12.71 17.60 -13.07
C LYS A 230 -12.12 16.26 -12.64
N ALA A 231 -10.83 16.02 -12.87
CA ALA A 231 -10.15 14.81 -12.44
C ALA A 231 -10.22 14.63 -10.92
N GLY A 232 -10.64 13.46 -10.46
CA GLY A 232 -10.78 13.15 -9.03
C GLY A 232 -11.84 13.99 -8.31
N SER A 233 -12.89 14.43 -9.03
CA SER A 233 -13.97 15.23 -8.45
C SER A 233 -14.90 14.36 -7.58
N LEU A 234 -14.75 14.44 -6.27
CA LEU A 234 -15.69 13.83 -5.32
C LEU A 234 -17.12 14.36 -5.52
N LYS A 235 -17.26 15.63 -5.94
CA LYS A 235 -18.56 16.23 -6.22
C LYS A 235 -19.27 15.54 -7.39
N GLU A 236 -18.54 15.17 -8.44
CA GLU A 236 -19.12 14.41 -9.56
C GLU A 236 -19.41 12.96 -9.17
N LEU A 237 -18.51 12.32 -8.42
CA LEU A 237 -18.68 10.94 -7.95
C LEU A 237 -19.95 10.77 -7.10
N PHE A 238 -20.18 11.68 -6.16
CA PHE A 238 -21.34 11.62 -5.27
C PHE A 238 -22.55 12.41 -5.80
N GLY A 239 -22.37 13.26 -6.78
CA GLY A 239 -23.44 14.05 -7.41
C GLY A 239 -24.23 13.26 -8.46
N ASP A 240 -23.57 12.38 -9.24
CA ASP A 240 -24.26 11.56 -10.24
C ASP A 240 -24.88 10.29 -9.58
N PRO A 241 -26.20 10.08 -9.65
CA PRO A 241 -26.86 8.93 -9.03
C PRO A 241 -26.28 7.57 -9.44
N ARG A 242 -25.77 7.45 -10.68
CA ARG A 242 -25.19 6.22 -11.21
C ARG A 242 -23.90 5.81 -10.51
N TRP A 243 -23.05 6.79 -10.19
CA TRP A 243 -21.76 6.57 -9.54
C TRP A 243 -21.88 6.59 -8.02
N ARG A 244 -22.76 7.43 -7.47
CA ARG A 244 -23.00 7.57 -6.03
C ARG A 244 -23.30 6.24 -5.36
N VAL A 245 -24.27 5.47 -5.89
CA VAL A 245 -24.66 4.19 -5.31
C VAL A 245 -23.49 3.20 -5.33
N ARG A 246 -22.78 3.12 -6.46
CA ARG A 246 -21.60 2.22 -6.59
C ARG A 246 -20.47 2.62 -5.64
N ALA A 247 -20.23 3.91 -5.49
CA ALA A 247 -19.21 4.43 -4.56
C ALA A 247 -19.57 4.12 -3.11
N ILE A 248 -20.83 4.35 -2.70
CA ILE A 248 -21.31 4.07 -1.32
C ILE A 248 -21.21 2.57 -1.04
N VAL A 249 -21.69 1.71 -1.94
CA VAL A 249 -21.59 0.25 -1.78
C VAL A 249 -20.12 -0.18 -1.69
N GLY A 250 -19.24 0.34 -2.54
CA GLY A 250 -17.81 0.06 -2.48
C GLY A 250 -17.17 0.48 -1.15
N ILE A 251 -17.53 1.64 -0.62
CA ILE A 251 -17.05 2.13 0.69
C ILE A 251 -17.53 1.21 1.82
N ILE A 252 -18.82 0.82 1.82
CA ILE A 252 -19.38 -0.06 2.85
C ILE A 252 -18.68 -1.43 2.82
N LEU A 253 -18.50 -2.03 1.63
CA LEU A 253 -17.81 -3.31 1.48
C LEU A 253 -16.35 -3.23 1.93
N ALA A 254 -15.63 -2.16 1.55
CA ALA A 254 -14.27 -1.94 1.99
C ALA A 254 -14.18 -1.75 3.51
N ALA A 255 -15.08 -0.94 4.09
CA ALA A 255 -15.13 -0.72 5.52
C ALA A 255 -15.42 -2.02 6.30
N ALA A 256 -16.37 -2.84 5.83
CA ALA A 256 -16.66 -4.14 6.45
C ALA A 256 -15.44 -5.07 6.39
N GLY A 257 -14.71 -5.12 5.26
CA GLY A 257 -13.49 -5.90 5.11
C GLY A 257 -12.36 -5.43 6.04
N VAL A 258 -12.14 -4.11 6.12
CA VAL A 258 -11.11 -3.52 6.99
C VAL A 258 -11.45 -3.74 8.47
N ILE A 259 -12.69 -3.49 8.89
CA ILE A 259 -13.12 -3.71 10.28
C ILE A 259 -13.00 -5.19 10.65
N GLY A 260 -13.40 -6.11 9.77
CA GLY A 260 -13.26 -7.54 10.01
C GLY A 260 -11.80 -7.97 10.13
N LEU A 261 -10.93 -7.54 9.21
CA LEU A 261 -9.52 -7.93 9.22
C LEU A 261 -8.75 -7.31 10.40
N TRP A 262 -8.89 -6.01 10.61
CA TRP A 262 -8.12 -5.28 11.62
C TRP A 262 -8.78 -5.26 13.00
N GLY A 263 -10.12 -5.21 13.05
CA GLY A 263 -10.85 -5.20 14.31
C GLY A 263 -10.83 -6.56 15.02
N ILE A 264 -10.85 -7.68 14.28
CA ILE A 264 -10.83 -9.03 14.84
C ILE A 264 -9.40 -9.58 14.90
N GLY A 265 -8.56 -9.28 13.89
CA GLY A 265 -7.24 -9.87 13.77
C GLY A 265 -6.14 -9.16 14.57
N VAL A 266 -6.36 -7.92 15.01
CA VAL A 266 -5.33 -7.08 15.67
C VAL A 266 -5.75 -6.64 17.07
N PHE A 267 -7.03 -6.58 17.37
CA PHE A 267 -7.63 -6.28 18.68
C PHE A 267 -8.36 -7.50 19.22
#